data_289602be6a47712ee5a997f3622acce6
#
_entry.id   289602be6a47712ee5a997f3622acce6
#
_cell.length_a   1.000
_cell.length_b   1.000
_cell.length_c   1.000
_cell.angle_alpha   90.00
_cell.angle_beta   90.00
_cell.angle_gamma   90.00
#
_symmetry.space_group_name_H-M   'P 1'
#
loop_
_entity.id
_entity.type
_entity.pdbx_description
1 polymer ?
#
loop_
_entity_poly.entity_id
_entity_poly.type
_entity_poly.pdbx_seq_one_letter_code
_entity_poly.pdbx_strand_id
1 'polypeptide(L)'
;RLDILRHRVVDYPTYLRLLAHYAKDERLRILPVGTSYKGRKMFAIELVRRIGDACYSRYKLENSRITAYFNARHHGNEASGLNSAFLLLDTLLGDGQYDALLDKLNIITLPYENIDGGEMHCEICREHPKWLAHVARYNSAGFEFRKDFGNPDTKYGEAKAEVAMWKKWLFDIVTDNHGFEGHELTQPFSGYISPWYKSFWIPRALYYGYIWYNSLQTHTEAYARCVREAVAEAINHDETIHSLNLVCAERFDKYARNWFPDLFTSTSYRDVVFYWVDTAVQKRPNNFAVLYPDITVIDWTTEVADETVTGEEFYMNVRAHLLSDLALLDVIRKALVNIRTYHEKQIQNSWFT
;
A
#
# COMPACT_ATOMS: atom_id res chain seq x y z
N ARG A 1 -8.90 -19.25 9.53
CA ARG A 1 -8.51 -18.37 8.43
C ARG A 1 -7.90 -17.07 8.96
N LEU A 2 -8.62 -16.33 9.79
CA LEU A 2 -8.14 -15.09 10.40
C LEU A 2 -6.82 -15.26 11.18
N ASP A 3 -6.63 -16.36 11.83
CA ASP A 3 -5.41 -16.68 12.56
C ASP A 3 -4.17 -16.74 11.64
N ILE A 4 -4.31 -17.34 10.45
CA ILE A 4 -3.21 -17.35 9.48
C ILE A 4 -2.85 -15.93 9.05
N LEU A 5 -3.83 -15.08 8.78
CA LEU A 5 -3.60 -13.71 8.35
C LEU A 5 -3.00 -12.82 9.45
N ARG A 6 -3.25 -13.17 10.71
CA ARG A 6 -2.71 -12.38 11.84
C ARG A 6 -1.26 -12.69 12.16
N HIS A 7 -0.87 -13.97 12.12
CA HIS A 7 0.38 -14.40 12.76
C HIS A 7 1.37 -15.08 11.83
N ARG A 8 1.03 -15.28 10.56
CA ARG A 8 1.88 -16.00 9.62
C ARG A 8 2.10 -15.23 8.33
N VAL A 9 3.34 -15.17 7.91
CA VAL A 9 3.70 -14.70 6.58
C VAL A 9 3.09 -15.63 5.53
N VAL A 10 2.37 -15.06 4.58
CA VAL A 10 1.69 -15.80 3.51
C VAL A 10 2.69 -16.13 2.40
N ASP A 11 2.95 -17.42 2.17
CA ASP A 11 3.69 -17.92 1.01
C ASP A 11 2.78 -18.06 -0.23
N TYR A 12 3.37 -18.28 -1.40
CA TYR A 12 2.61 -18.36 -2.64
C TYR A 12 1.57 -19.50 -2.67
N PRO A 13 1.86 -20.73 -2.18
CA PRO A 13 0.83 -21.76 -2.06
C PRO A 13 -0.34 -21.36 -1.15
N THR A 14 -0.08 -20.69 -0.05
CA THR A 14 -1.12 -20.17 0.85
C THR A 14 -1.91 -19.04 0.18
N TYR A 15 -1.24 -18.13 -0.52
CA TYR A 15 -1.86 -17.08 -1.32
C TYR A 15 -2.85 -17.66 -2.33
N LEU A 16 -2.48 -18.70 -3.09
CA LEU A 16 -3.40 -19.35 -4.04
C LEU A 16 -4.61 -19.97 -3.34
N ARG A 17 -4.45 -20.55 -2.15
CA ARG A 17 -5.59 -21.06 -1.36
C ARG A 17 -6.51 -19.94 -0.88
N LEU A 18 -5.96 -18.79 -0.47
CA LEU A 18 -6.74 -17.61 -0.12
C LEU A 18 -7.52 -17.12 -1.32
N LEU A 19 -6.90 -16.97 -2.49
CA LEU A 19 -7.59 -16.57 -3.72
C LEU A 19 -8.73 -17.51 -4.05
N ALA A 20 -8.52 -18.84 -3.99
CA ALA A 20 -9.56 -19.82 -4.23
C ALA A 20 -10.71 -19.76 -3.22
N HIS A 21 -10.43 -19.31 -1.99
CA HIS A 21 -11.46 -19.08 -0.99
C HIS A 21 -12.29 -17.84 -1.33
N TYR A 22 -11.62 -16.70 -1.60
CA TYR A 22 -12.28 -15.43 -1.92
C TYR A 22 -13.02 -15.46 -3.26
N ALA A 23 -12.58 -16.28 -4.22
CA ALA A 23 -13.28 -16.47 -5.50
C ALA A 23 -14.72 -17.03 -5.37
N LYS A 24 -15.11 -17.47 -4.18
CA LYS A 24 -16.48 -17.94 -3.89
C LYS A 24 -17.45 -16.79 -3.59
N ASP A 25 -16.96 -15.61 -3.28
CA ASP A 25 -17.79 -14.42 -3.05
C ASP A 25 -18.07 -13.75 -4.40
N GLU A 26 -19.34 -13.66 -4.77
CA GLU A 26 -19.78 -13.10 -6.06
C GLU A 26 -19.49 -11.61 -6.24
N ARG A 27 -19.21 -10.89 -5.13
CA ARG A 27 -18.79 -9.48 -5.16
C ARG A 27 -17.35 -9.30 -5.64
N LEU A 28 -16.57 -10.39 -5.63
CA LEU A 28 -15.16 -10.39 -6.02
C LEU A 28 -14.95 -10.97 -7.41
N ARG A 29 -13.98 -10.41 -8.09
CA ARG A 29 -13.43 -10.97 -9.33
C ARG A 29 -11.93 -11.10 -9.18
N ILE A 30 -11.43 -12.31 -9.32
CA ILE A 30 -10.00 -12.60 -9.26
C ILE A 30 -9.48 -12.83 -10.67
N LEU A 31 -8.55 -12.01 -11.10
CA LEU A 31 -8.07 -11.98 -12.48
C LEU A 31 -6.57 -12.16 -12.54
N PRO A 32 -6.05 -13.02 -13.41
CA PRO A 32 -4.63 -13.05 -13.71
C PRO A 32 -4.25 -11.76 -14.45
N VAL A 33 -3.25 -11.05 -13.94
CA VAL A 33 -2.82 -9.75 -14.49
C VAL A 33 -1.43 -9.80 -15.09
N GLY A 34 -0.67 -10.84 -14.79
CA GLY A 34 0.69 -11.02 -15.30
C GLY A 34 1.35 -12.27 -14.76
N THR A 35 2.64 -12.34 -15.02
CA THR A 35 3.52 -13.38 -14.46
C THR A 35 4.79 -12.72 -13.96
N SER A 36 5.30 -13.19 -12.82
CA SER A 36 6.60 -12.78 -12.30
C SER A 36 7.74 -13.18 -13.23
N TYR A 37 8.94 -12.73 -12.94
CA TYR A 37 10.14 -13.08 -13.72
C TYR A 37 10.37 -14.60 -13.79
N LYS A 38 10.09 -15.37 -12.73
CA LYS A 38 10.14 -16.84 -12.71
C LYS A 38 8.87 -17.52 -13.24
N GLY A 39 7.91 -16.78 -13.77
CA GLY A 39 6.71 -17.32 -14.39
C GLY A 39 5.56 -17.65 -13.42
N ARG A 40 5.60 -17.22 -12.15
CA ARG A 40 4.48 -17.35 -11.22
C ARG A 40 3.36 -16.38 -11.59
N LYS A 41 2.12 -16.83 -11.56
CA LYS A 41 0.96 -16.00 -11.92
C LYS A 41 0.68 -14.96 -10.84
N MET A 42 0.47 -13.73 -11.28
CA MET A 42 0.04 -12.58 -10.47
C MET A 42 -1.46 -12.40 -10.63
N PHE A 43 -2.16 -12.12 -9.52
CA PHE A 43 -3.62 -11.96 -9.53
C PHE A 43 -4.02 -10.65 -8.87
N ALA A 44 -4.85 -9.89 -9.56
CA ALA A 44 -5.59 -8.79 -8.96
C ALA A 44 -6.96 -9.27 -8.46
N ILE A 45 -7.44 -8.62 -7.42
CA ILE A 45 -8.77 -8.81 -6.84
C ILE A 45 -9.54 -7.52 -7.08
N GLU A 46 -10.66 -7.61 -7.78
CA GLU A 46 -11.58 -6.51 -8.04
C GLU A 46 -12.81 -6.68 -7.13
N LEU A 47 -12.97 -5.81 -6.14
CA LEU A 47 -14.17 -5.67 -5.34
C LEU A 47 -15.02 -4.54 -5.92
N VAL A 48 -15.97 -4.91 -6.72
CA VAL A 48 -16.84 -3.98 -7.46
C VAL A 48 -18.27 -4.41 -7.29
N ARG A 49 -18.99 -3.73 -6.41
CA ARG A 49 -20.39 -4.02 -6.16
C ARG A 49 -21.26 -3.55 -7.34
N ARG A 50 -22.11 -4.44 -7.84
CA ARG A 50 -23.11 -4.11 -8.84
C ARG A 50 -24.33 -3.51 -8.16
N ILE A 51 -24.91 -2.47 -8.79
CA ILE A 51 -26.15 -1.86 -8.32
C ILE A 51 -27.31 -2.39 -9.14
N GLY A 52 -28.19 -3.17 -8.51
CA GLY A 52 -29.38 -3.76 -9.14
C GLY A 52 -29.05 -4.70 -10.31
N ASP A 53 -30.00 -4.90 -11.19
CA ASP A 53 -29.87 -5.76 -12.38
C ASP A 53 -29.12 -5.10 -13.55
N ALA A 54 -28.60 -3.90 -13.34
CA ALA A 54 -27.88 -3.17 -14.38
C ALA A 54 -26.55 -3.84 -14.69
N CYS A 55 -26.35 -4.22 -15.95
CA CYS A 55 -25.06 -4.66 -16.45
C CYS A 55 -24.16 -3.43 -16.66
N TYR A 56 -23.23 -3.21 -15.75
CA TYR A 56 -22.24 -2.15 -15.89
C TYR A 56 -21.04 -2.66 -16.70
N SER A 57 -20.72 -1.94 -17.77
CA SER A 57 -19.42 -2.10 -18.42
C SER A 57 -18.33 -1.52 -17.49
N ARG A 58 -17.10 -2.05 -17.61
CA ARG A 58 -15.95 -1.48 -16.90
C ARG A 58 -15.82 0.02 -17.17
N TYR A 59 -15.93 0.43 -18.42
CA TYR A 59 -15.87 1.84 -18.81
C TYR A 59 -16.86 2.73 -18.03
N LYS A 60 -18.08 2.26 -17.78
CA LYS A 60 -19.03 2.98 -16.93
C LYS A 60 -18.57 3.05 -15.48
N LEU A 61 -18.05 1.96 -14.94
CA LEU A 61 -17.57 1.92 -13.56
C LEU A 61 -16.37 2.84 -13.34
N GLU A 62 -15.40 2.84 -14.26
CA GLU A 62 -14.23 3.72 -14.23
C GLU A 62 -14.62 5.20 -14.25
N ASN A 63 -15.64 5.56 -15.03
CA ASN A 63 -16.08 6.96 -15.21
C ASN A 63 -17.17 7.41 -14.23
N SER A 64 -17.79 6.52 -13.49
CA SER A 64 -18.88 6.84 -12.57
C SER A 64 -18.54 6.71 -11.10
N ARG A 65 -17.37 6.13 -10.77
CA ARG A 65 -16.94 5.87 -9.41
C ARG A 65 -15.46 6.18 -9.26
N ILE A 66 -15.06 6.59 -8.08
CA ILE A 66 -13.65 6.65 -7.70
C ILE A 66 -13.10 5.23 -7.68
N THR A 67 -11.90 5.05 -8.20
CA THR A 67 -11.18 3.78 -8.13
C THR A 67 -10.00 3.90 -7.16
N ALA A 68 -10.06 3.16 -6.07
CA ALA A 68 -8.98 3.04 -5.11
C ALA A 68 -8.21 1.73 -5.32
N TYR A 69 -6.90 1.83 -5.40
CA TYR A 69 -5.98 0.71 -5.58
C TYR A 69 -5.14 0.49 -4.33
N PHE A 70 -5.18 -0.73 -3.83
CA PHE A 70 -4.41 -1.16 -2.67
C PHE A 70 -3.43 -2.24 -3.11
N ASN A 71 -2.17 -1.92 -3.08
CA ASN A 71 -1.12 -2.87 -3.40
C ASN A 71 -0.22 -3.14 -2.19
N ALA A 72 0.48 -4.25 -2.24
CA ALA A 72 1.34 -4.67 -1.16
C ALA A 72 2.44 -5.61 -1.61
N ARG A 73 3.45 -5.72 -0.75
CA ARG A 73 4.57 -6.63 -0.91
C ARG A 73 5.34 -6.39 -2.21
N HIS A 74 5.53 -5.11 -2.53
CA HIS A 74 6.42 -4.67 -3.60
C HIS A 74 7.86 -5.15 -3.35
N HIS A 75 8.34 -4.99 -2.13
CA HIS A 75 9.54 -5.67 -1.69
C HIS A 75 9.17 -7.03 -1.08
N GLY A 76 9.85 -8.09 -1.49
CA GLY A 76 9.45 -9.44 -1.15
C GLY A 76 9.53 -9.78 0.34
N ASN A 77 10.42 -9.11 1.08
CA ASN A 77 10.62 -9.26 2.51
C ASN A 77 9.61 -8.48 3.38
N GLU A 78 8.90 -7.51 2.83
CA GLU A 78 7.91 -6.69 3.52
C GLU A 78 6.53 -7.40 3.49
N ALA A 79 6.31 -8.31 4.42
CA ALA A 79 5.27 -9.32 4.30
C ALA A 79 3.90 -8.92 4.84
N SER A 80 3.82 -8.01 5.82
CA SER A 80 2.57 -7.69 6.55
C SER A 80 1.51 -7.02 5.68
N GLY A 81 1.91 -6.25 4.66
CA GLY A 81 0.99 -5.61 3.74
C GLY A 81 0.11 -6.59 2.96
N LEU A 82 0.66 -7.75 2.55
CA LEU A 82 -0.14 -8.80 1.91
C LEU A 82 -1.23 -9.33 2.84
N ASN A 83 -0.86 -9.59 4.09
CA ASN A 83 -1.81 -10.08 5.09
C ASN A 83 -2.89 -9.03 5.36
N SER A 84 -2.50 -7.74 5.45
CA SER A 84 -3.42 -6.62 5.62
C SER A 84 -4.42 -6.51 4.47
N ALA A 85 -3.98 -6.69 3.23
CA ALA A 85 -4.86 -6.62 2.06
C ALA A 85 -6.01 -7.66 2.14
N PHE A 86 -5.74 -8.87 2.62
CA PHE A 86 -6.79 -9.86 2.82
C PHE A 86 -7.68 -9.55 4.03
N LEU A 87 -7.14 -8.99 5.12
CA LEU A 87 -7.95 -8.53 6.24
C LEU A 87 -8.83 -7.33 5.86
N LEU A 88 -8.35 -6.46 5.00
CA LEU A 88 -9.16 -5.37 4.43
C LEU A 88 -10.35 -5.93 3.66
N LEU A 89 -10.15 -6.93 2.79
CA LEU A 89 -11.25 -7.62 2.11
C LEU A 89 -12.24 -8.25 3.09
N ASP A 90 -11.76 -8.96 4.12
CA ASP A 90 -12.63 -9.54 5.15
C ASP A 90 -13.48 -8.46 5.85
N THR A 91 -12.88 -7.31 6.14
CA THR A 91 -13.58 -6.19 6.78
C THR A 91 -14.62 -5.58 5.86
N LEU A 92 -14.28 -5.35 4.60
CA LEU A 92 -15.18 -4.74 3.62
C LEU A 92 -16.33 -5.66 3.21
N LEU A 93 -16.10 -6.97 3.21
CA LEU A 93 -17.09 -7.99 2.87
C LEU A 93 -17.92 -8.46 4.07
N GLY A 94 -17.61 -7.99 5.28
CA GLY A 94 -18.21 -8.47 6.53
C GLY A 94 -19.69 -8.14 6.71
N ASP A 95 -20.01 -7.41 7.73
CA ASP A 95 -21.36 -7.18 8.25
C ASP A 95 -22.20 -6.10 7.52
N GLY A 96 -21.79 -5.67 6.36
CA GLY A 96 -22.51 -4.71 5.51
C GLY A 96 -22.30 -3.24 5.86
N GLN A 97 -21.50 -2.91 6.87
CA GLN A 97 -21.22 -1.51 7.25
C GLN A 97 -20.57 -0.68 6.13
N TYR A 98 -19.89 -1.34 5.18
CA TYR A 98 -19.24 -0.70 4.04
C TYR A 98 -20.06 -0.73 2.75
N ASP A 99 -21.25 -1.32 2.75
CA ASP A 99 -22.07 -1.49 1.56
C ASP A 99 -22.34 -0.16 0.83
N ALA A 100 -22.71 0.87 1.58
CA ALA A 100 -22.97 2.19 1.02
C ALA A 100 -21.71 2.84 0.38
N LEU A 101 -20.52 2.53 0.91
CA LEU A 101 -19.25 2.95 0.31
C LEU A 101 -18.97 2.16 -0.96
N LEU A 102 -19.13 0.85 -0.93
CA LEU A 102 -18.88 -0.04 -2.06
C LEU A 102 -19.83 0.22 -3.25
N ASP A 103 -21.00 0.83 -3.01
CA ASP A 103 -21.89 1.27 -4.08
C ASP A 103 -21.33 2.47 -4.87
N LYS A 104 -20.34 3.18 -4.33
CA LYS A 104 -19.77 4.41 -4.89
C LYS A 104 -18.29 4.32 -5.25
N LEU A 105 -17.65 3.22 -4.94
CA LEU A 105 -16.22 3.04 -5.04
C LEU A 105 -15.89 1.71 -5.75
N ASN A 106 -14.91 1.73 -6.63
CA ASN A 106 -14.25 0.53 -7.10
C ASN A 106 -13.00 0.30 -6.24
N ILE A 107 -12.86 -0.89 -5.68
CA ILE A 107 -11.65 -1.27 -4.95
C ILE A 107 -10.93 -2.35 -5.72
N ILE A 108 -9.68 -2.09 -6.02
CA ILE A 108 -8.79 -3.00 -6.72
C ILE A 108 -7.61 -3.27 -5.80
N THR A 109 -7.19 -4.51 -5.68
CA THR A 109 -5.96 -4.84 -4.96
C THR A 109 -5.08 -5.80 -5.74
N LEU A 110 -3.78 -5.58 -5.68
CA LEU A 110 -2.74 -6.52 -6.06
C LEU A 110 -1.93 -6.86 -4.81
N PRO A 111 -2.39 -7.82 -4.01
CA PRO A 111 -1.88 -8.04 -2.67
C PRO A 111 -0.49 -8.66 -2.65
N TYR A 112 0.03 -9.16 -3.77
CA TYR A 112 1.32 -9.79 -3.89
C TYR A 112 2.03 -9.38 -5.18
N GLU A 113 2.69 -8.22 -5.16
CA GLU A 113 3.38 -7.69 -6.33
C GLU A 113 4.64 -8.49 -6.66
N ASN A 114 5.54 -8.65 -5.69
CA ASN A 114 6.83 -9.32 -5.86
C ASN A 114 6.76 -10.78 -5.38
N ILE A 115 6.07 -11.60 -6.16
CA ILE A 115 5.84 -13.00 -5.80
C ILE A 115 7.16 -13.77 -5.66
N ASP A 116 8.13 -13.55 -6.53
CA ASP A 116 9.39 -14.28 -6.52
C ASP A 116 10.28 -13.90 -5.35
N GLY A 117 10.36 -12.59 -5.03
CA GLY A 117 11.07 -12.12 -3.83
C GLY A 117 10.39 -12.61 -2.56
N GLY A 118 9.06 -12.55 -2.51
CA GLY A 118 8.32 -13.02 -1.35
C GLY A 118 8.43 -14.52 -1.09
N GLU A 119 8.48 -15.34 -2.14
CA GLU A 119 8.76 -16.78 -1.98
C GLU A 119 10.17 -17.02 -1.46
N MET A 120 11.17 -16.32 -2.01
CA MET A 120 12.55 -16.39 -1.49
C MET A 120 12.61 -16.00 -0.01
N HIS A 121 11.91 -14.93 0.39
CA HIS A 121 11.81 -14.54 1.79
C HIS A 121 11.19 -15.65 2.64
N CYS A 122 10.08 -16.25 2.21
CA CYS A 122 9.44 -17.35 2.93
C CYS A 122 10.34 -18.60 3.02
N GLU A 123 11.10 -18.93 2.00
CA GLU A 123 12.07 -20.02 2.00
C GLU A 123 13.17 -19.76 3.03
N ILE A 124 13.78 -18.59 3.02
CA ILE A 124 14.85 -18.20 3.95
C ILE A 124 14.34 -18.18 5.40
N CYS A 125 13.16 -17.62 5.67
CA CYS A 125 12.58 -17.62 7.00
C CYS A 125 12.27 -19.04 7.52
N ARG A 126 11.95 -19.96 6.65
CA ARG A 126 11.67 -21.36 7.00
C ARG A 126 12.94 -22.14 7.30
N GLU A 127 13.99 -21.93 6.50
CA GLU A 127 15.28 -22.62 6.66
C GLU A 127 16.13 -22.00 7.76
N HIS A 128 16.02 -20.69 7.95
CA HIS A 128 16.84 -19.90 8.86
C HIS A 128 16.00 -18.93 9.71
N PRO A 129 15.10 -19.42 10.57
CA PRO A 129 14.12 -18.60 11.29
C PRO A 129 14.71 -17.59 12.28
N LYS A 130 16.01 -17.68 12.54
CA LYS A 130 16.74 -16.75 13.42
C LYS A 130 17.55 -15.70 12.70
N TRP A 131 17.54 -15.72 11.36
CA TRP A 131 18.27 -14.71 10.60
C TRP A 131 17.48 -13.40 10.59
N LEU A 132 18.16 -12.35 11.02
CA LEU A 132 17.69 -10.97 10.91
C LEU A 132 18.30 -10.33 9.64
N ALA A 133 18.21 -11.01 8.52
CA ALA A 133 18.80 -10.58 7.29
C ALA A 133 17.77 -9.87 6.41
N HIS A 134 18.15 -8.68 5.95
CA HIS A 134 17.39 -7.89 4.99
C HIS A 134 17.59 -8.45 3.56
N VAL A 135 16.90 -9.53 3.28
CA VAL A 135 17.05 -10.30 2.03
C VAL A 135 15.73 -10.40 1.28
N ALA A 136 15.82 -10.75 -0.01
CA ALA A 136 14.67 -10.93 -0.88
C ALA A 136 13.85 -9.64 -1.13
N ARG A 137 14.46 -8.46 -0.97
CA ARG A 137 13.84 -7.18 -1.26
C ARG A 137 13.41 -7.06 -2.72
N TYR A 138 14.34 -7.35 -3.64
CA TYR A 138 14.13 -7.22 -5.08
C TYR A 138 13.44 -8.43 -5.70
N ASN A 139 13.02 -8.32 -6.95
CA ASN A 139 12.53 -9.48 -7.69
C ASN A 139 13.64 -10.51 -7.93
N SER A 140 13.31 -11.66 -8.48
CA SER A 140 14.28 -12.75 -8.70
C SER A 140 15.38 -12.43 -9.71
N ALA A 141 15.30 -11.32 -10.43
CA ALA A 141 16.37 -10.79 -11.27
C ALA A 141 17.29 -9.81 -10.52
N GLY A 142 17.08 -9.60 -9.22
CA GLY A 142 17.82 -8.63 -8.41
C GLY A 142 17.49 -7.17 -8.75
N PHE A 143 16.31 -6.90 -9.31
CA PHE A 143 15.95 -5.59 -9.82
C PHE A 143 14.75 -4.98 -9.07
N GLU A 144 14.84 -3.65 -8.84
CA GLU A 144 13.77 -2.81 -8.37
C GLU A 144 12.84 -2.46 -9.54
N PHE A 145 11.80 -3.27 -9.75
CA PHE A 145 11.01 -3.21 -10.97
C PHE A 145 10.15 -1.95 -11.12
N ARG A 146 9.88 -1.21 -10.05
CA ARG A 146 9.21 0.11 -10.16
C ARG A 146 10.04 1.15 -10.90
N LYS A 147 11.35 1.01 -10.94
CA LYS A 147 12.21 1.87 -11.77
C LYS A 147 11.94 1.72 -13.27
N ASP A 148 11.23 0.66 -13.62
CA ASP A 148 10.88 0.34 -15.02
C ASP A 148 9.39 0.62 -15.33
N PHE A 149 8.67 1.27 -14.41
CA PHE A 149 7.30 1.74 -14.65
C PHE A 149 7.29 2.71 -15.84
N GLY A 150 6.30 2.55 -16.72
CA GLY A 150 6.19 3.37 -17.93
C GLY A 150 7.14 2.99 -19.07
N ASN A 151 8.11 2.09 -18.85
CA ASN A 151 8.96 1.57 -19.93
C ASN A 151 8.16 0.52 -20.74
N PRO A 152 7.85 0.79 -22.03
CA PRO A 152 7.09 -0.16 -22.86
C PRO A 152 7.87 -1.45 -23.15
N ASP A 153 9.19 -1.38 -23.09
CA ASP A 153 10.11 -2.49 -23.41
C ASP A 153 10.55 -3.25 -22.15
N THR A 154 9.95 -2.97 -20.99
CA THR A 154 10.31 -3.67 -19.75
C THR A 154 10.19 -5.18 -19.92
N LYS A 155 11.17 -5.91 -19.41
CA LYS A 155 11.14 -7.38 -19.35
C LYS A 155 10.53 -7.93 -18.06
N TYR A 156 10.22 -7.05 -17.11
CA TYR A 156 9.70 -7.43 -15.79
C TYR A 156 8.19 -7.54 -15.84
N GLY A 157 7.68 -8.75 -15.60
CA GLY A 157 6.25 -9.04 -15.60
C GLY A 157 5.49 -8.28 -14.51
N GLU A 158 6.15 -8.05 -13.38
CA GLU A 158 5.67 -7.27 -12.27
C GLU A 158 5.35 -5.82 -12.70
N ALA A 159 6.31 -5.13 -13.31
CA ALA A 159 6.11 -3.76 -13.81
C ALA A 159 5.02 -3.68 -14.89
N LYS A 160 4.97 -4.67 -15.78
CA LYS A 160 3.90 -4.75 -16.80
C LYS A 160 2.52 -4.90 -16.19
N ALA A 161 2.39 -5.76 -15.17
CA ALA A 161 1.13 -6.02 -14.51
C ALA A 161 0.58 -4.76 -13.83
N GLU A 162 1.43 -4.04 -13.07
CA GLU A 162 1.06 -2.81 -12.39
C GLU A 162 0.57 -1.73 -13.36
N VAL A 163 1.34 -1.42 -14.37
CA VAL A 163 0.97 -0.40 -15.37
C VAL A 163 -0.26 -0.83 -16.19
N ALA A 164 -0.41 -2.12 -16.49
CA ALA A 164 -1.60 -2.62 -17.17
C ALA A 164 -2.86 -2.48 -16.30
N MET A 165 -2.75 -2.72 -15.00
CA MET A 165 -3.85 -2.50 -14.05
C MET A 165 -4.22 -1.02 -13.96
N TRP A 166 -3.22 -0.13 -13.89
CA TRP A 166 -3.51 1.30 -13.89
C TRP A 166 -4.24 1.73 -15.18
N LYS A 167 -3.75 1.32 -16.35
CA LYS A 167 -4.38 1.63 -17.64
C LYS A 167 -5.80 1.05 -17.77
N LYS A 168 -6.05 -0.04 -17.07
CA LYS A 168 -7.35 -0.71 -17.06
C LYS A 168 -8.37 -0.01 -16.20
N TRP A 169 -7.94 0.55 -15.04
CA TRP A 169 -8.84 1.07 -14.02
C TRP A 169 -8.70 2.55 -13.74
N LEU A 170 -7.65 3.21 -14.25
CA LEU A 170 -7.39 4.64 -14.05
C LEU A 170 -7.50 5.02 -12.57
N PHE A 171 -6.62 4.49 -11.74
CA PHE A 171 -6.65 4.67 -10.28
C PHE A 171 -6.63 6.15 -9.90
N ASP A 172 -7.67 6.63 -9.23
CA ASP A 172 -7.71 7.96 -8.64
C ASP A 172 -6.85 8.03 -7.38
N ILE A 173 -6.83 6.92 -6.63
CA ILE A 173 -6.18 6.79 -5.34
C ILE A 173 -5.38 5.51 -5.31
N VAL A 174 -4.15 5.61 -4.84
CA VAL A 174 -3.22 4.49 -4.65
C VAL A 174 -2.78 4.43 -3.20
N THR A 175 -2.81 3.25 -2.62
CA THR A 175 -2.16 2.93 -1.35
C THR A 175 -1.16 1.83 -1.57
N ASP A 176 0.05 2.02 -1.07
CA ASP A 176 1.18 1.15 -1.25
C ASP A 176 1.72 0.71 0.12
N ASN A 177 1.48 -0.54 0.48
CA ASN A 177 1.83 -1.06 1.80
C ASN A 177 3.24 -1.64 1.80
N HIS A 178 4.17 -0.90 2.40
CA HIS A 178 5.58 -1.20 2.55
C HIS A 178 5.98 -1.50 3.99
N GLY A 179 7.21 -1.98 4.16
CA GLY A 179 7.84 -2.16 5.45
C GLY A 179 9.32 -1.76 5.42
N PHE A 180 9.90 -1.65 6.58
CA PHE A 180 11.32 -1.35 6.77
C PHE A 180 11.90 -2.24 7.87
N GLU A 181 13.22 -2.20 8.02
CA GLU A 181 13.90 -2.98 9.06
C GLU A 181 13.45 -2.53 10.45
N GLY A 182 12.74 -3.42 11.15
CA GLY A 182 12.24 -3.18 12.50
C GLY A 182 13.27 -3.43 13.62
N HIS A 183 14.44 -3.96 13.27
CA HIS A 183 15.49 -4.32 14.23
C HIS A 183 16.61 -3.30 14.28
N GLU A 184 17.10 -3.06 15.50
CA GLU A 184 18.20 -2.14 15.76
C GLU A 184 19.57 -2.78 15.50
N LEU A 185 20.51 -2.02 14.97
CA LEU A 185 21.98 -2.22 15.07
C LEU A 185 22.59 -3.51 14.45
N THR A 186 21.82 -4.44 13.91
CA THR A 186 22.41 -5.61 13.25
C THR A 186 22.96 -5.32 11.87
N GLN A 187 22.42 -4.33 11.20
CA GLN A 187 22.79 -3.91 9.86
C GLN A 187 24.24 -3.38 9.74
N PRO A 188 24.75 -2.54 10.67
CA PRO A 188 26.11 -2.02 10.57
C PRO A 188 27.18 -3.10 10.45
N PHE A 189 26.92 -4.25 11.00
CA PHE A 189 27.86 -5.38 11.03
C PHE A 189 27.64 -6.41 9.95
N SER A 190 26.54 -6.34 9.19
CA SER A 190 26.22 -7.29 8.14
C SER A 190 26.83 -6.95 6.79
N GLY A 191 27.46 -5.81 6.63
CA GLY A 191 28.06 -5.35 5.36
C GLY A 191 27.05 -4.90 4.30
N TYR A 192 25.77 -4.91 4.59
CA TYR A 192 24.68 -4.56 3.67
C TYR A 192 24.26 -3.11 3.72
N ILE A 193 25.03 -2.24 4.35
CA ILE A 193 24.59 -0.86 4.59
C ILE A 193 24.80 -0.03 3.33
N SER A 194 23.73 0.19 2.62
CA SER A 194 23.65 1.30 1.70
C SER A 194 23.67 2.62 2.48
N PRO A 195 24.40 3.65 2.04
CA PRO A 195 24.30 5.00 2.63
C PRO A 195 22.88 5.54 2.71
N TRP A 196 21.97 5.04 1.88
CA TRP A 196 20.55 5.40 1.83
C TRP A 196 19.73 4.86 3.00
N TYR A 197 20.18 3.76 3.66
CA TYR A 197 19.47 3.15 4.79
C TYR A 197 19.93 3.63 6.16
N LYS A 198 20.85 4.57 6.21
CA LYS A 198 21.37 5.11 7.48
C LYS A 198 20.31 5.68 8.42
N SER A 199 19.18 6.16 7.87
CA SER A 199 18.07 6.68 8.66
C SER A 199 17.14 5.61 9.23
N PHE A 200 17.33 4.34 8.90
CA PHE A 200 16.44 3.25 9.30
C PHE A 200 17.05 2.29 10.34
N TRP A 201 18.26 2.50 10.79
CA TRP A 201 18.94 1.59 11.72
C TRP A 201 18.36 1.59 13.13
N ILE A 202 17.76 2.69 13.52
CA ILE A 202 16.94 2.77 14.71
C ILE A 202 15.55 3.16 14.21
N PRO A 203 14.55 2.29 14.40
CA PRO A 203 13.19 2.57 13.94
C PRO A 203 12.71 3.91 14.49
N ARG A 204 12.29 4.80 13.60
CA ARG A 204 11.74 6.10 13.97
C ARG A 204 10.33 5.98 14.52
N ALA A 205 9.63 4.95 14.11
CA ALA A 205 8.27 4.65 14.51
C ALA A 205 8.01 3.17 14.26
N LEU A 206 6.94 2.60 14.79
CA LEU A 206 6.41 1.33 14.30
C LEU A 206 5.72 1.56 12.94
N TYR A 207 5.03 2.67 12.79
CA TYR A 207 4.32 3.09 11.60
C TYR A 207 4.68 4.53 11.24
N TYR A 208 4.94 4.78 9.96
CA TYR A 208 4.95 6.12 9.37
C TYR A 208 4.37 6.09 7.95
N GLY A 209 3.98 7.26 7.43
CA GLY A 209 3.42 7.40 6.09
C GLY A 209 4.27 8.28 5.17
N TYR A 210 4.36 7.91 3.88
CA TYR A 210 4.76 8.82 2.82
C TYR A 210 3.53 9.40 2.16
N ILE A 211 3.52 10.72 2.01
CA ILE A 211 2.46 11.49 1.39
C ILE A 211 3.01 12.02 0.08
N TRP A 212 2.49 11.51 -1.03
CA TRP A 212 2.81 11.99 -2.36
C TRP A 212 1.75 13.00 -2.77
N TYR A 213 2.14 14.24 -3.02
CA TYR A 213 1.25 15.32 -3.41
C TYR A 213 1.86 16.12 -4.56
N ASN A 214 1.05 16.88 -5.28
CA ASN A 214 1.52 17.72 -6.38
C ASN A 214 1.33 19.20 -6.00
N SER A 215 2.42 19.92 -5.76
CA SER A 215 2.38 21.33 -5.36
C SER A 215 1.79 22.25 -6.43
N LEU A 216 1.76 21.82 -7.70
CA LEU A 216 1.10 22.55 -8.79
C LEU A 216 -0.42 22.37 -8.81
N GLN A 217 -0.94 21.43 -8.02
CA GLN A 217 -2.36 21.12 -7.89
C GLN A 217 -2.78 21.30 -6.43
N THR A 218 -3.18 22.50 -6.04
CA THR A 218 -3.45 22.88 -4.64
C THR A 218 -4.46 21.99 -3.93
N HIS A 219 -5.42 21.40 -4.65
CA HIS A 219 -6.40 20.49 -4.08
C HIS A 219 -5.80 19.16 -3.63
N THR A 220 -4.72 18.67 -4.24
CA THR A 220 -4.09 17.41 -3.86
C THR A 220 -3.44 17.50 -2.47
N GLU A 221 -2.83 18.63 -2.14
CA GLU A 221 -2.29 18.86 -0.80
C GLU A 221 -3.40 18.88 0.26
N ALA A 222 -4.54 19.49 -0.04
CA ALA A 222 -5.68 19.53 0.88
C ALA A 222 -6.22 18.12 1.16
N TYR A 223 -6.38 17.29 0.12
CA TYR A 223 -6.78 15.89 0.29
C TYR A 223 -5.75 15.09 1.09
N ALA A 224 -4.48 15.24 0.77
CA ALA A 224 -3.39 14.60 1.49
C ALA A 224 -3.39 14.95 2.99
N ARG A 225 -3.68 16.20 3.34
CA ARG A 225 -3.84 16.63 4.75
C ARG A 225 -5.02 15.96 5.43
N CYS A 226 -6.17 15.84 4.78
CA CYS A 226 -7.33 15.12 5.33
C CYS A 226 -7.01 13.64 5.59
N VAL A 227 -6.30 12.99 4.66
CA VAL A 227 -5.87 11.59 4.83
C VAL A 227 -4.90 11.48 6.01
N ARG A 228 -3.89 12.36 6.09
CA ARG A 228 -2.94 12.40 7.21
C ARG A 228 -3.66 12.50 8.56
N GLU A 229 -4.65 13.37 8.66
CA GLU A 229 -5.39 13.59 9.92
C GLU A 229 -6.17 12.34 10.32
N ALA A 230 -6.87 11.72 9.37
CA ALA A 230 -7.64 10.51 9.62
C ALA A 230 -6.74 9.32 9.97
N VAL A 231 -5.63 9.16 9.26
CA VAL A 231 -4.66 8.08 9.54
C VAL A 231 -4.00 8.27 10.91
N ALA A 232 -3.57 9.49 11.25
CA ALA A 232 -3.00 9.76 12.57
C ALA A 232 -3.98 9.46 13.70
N GLU A 233 -5.24 9.81 13.53
CA GLU A 233 -6.30 9.49 14.48
C GLU A 233 -6.50 7.98 14.63
N ALA A 234 -6.58 7.24 13.52
CA ALA A 234 -6.78 5.80 13.52
C ALA A 234 -5.60 5.05 14.17
N ILE A 235 -4.35 5.43 13.85
CA ILE A 235 -3.14 4.85 14.43
C ILE A 235 -3.06 5.12 15.93
N ASN A 236 -3.38 6.33 16.38
CA ASN A 236 -3.33 6.68 17.79
C ASN A 236 -4.48 6.11 18.62
N HIS A 237 -5.58 5.74 17.99
CA HIS A 237 -6.69 5.03 18.66
C HIS A 237 -6.31 3.61 19.09
N ASP A 238 -5.30 3.03 18.45
CA ASP A 238 -4.71 1.77 18.87
C ASP A 238 -3.61 2.07 19.91
N GLU A 239 -3.94 1.91 21.17
CA GLU A 239 -3.04 2.24 22.29
C GLU A 239 -1.70 1.51 22.21
N THR A 240 -1.67 0.29 21.68
CA THR A 240 -0.44 -0.51 21.54
C THR A 240 0.45 0.08 20.45
N ILE A 241 -0.08 0.36 19.26
CA ILE A 241 0.67 0.96 18.15
C ILE A 241 1.14 2.36 18.52
N HIS A 242 0.28 3.16 19.15
CA HIS A 242 0.64 4.51 19.62
C HIS A 242 1.80 4.47 20.61
N SER A 243 1.70 3.60 21.64
CA SER A 243 2.78 3.46 22.63
C SER A 243 4.11 3.05 22.01
N LEU A 244 4.09 2.15 21.04
CA LEU A 244 5.30 1.72 20.33
C LEU A 244 5.87 2.82 19.44
N ASN A 245 5.02 3.61 18.78
CA ASN A 245 5.48 4.80 18.04
C ASN A 245 6.21 5.79 18.96
N LEU A 246 5.67 6.06 20.14
CA LEU A 246 6.33 6.93 21.12
C LEU A 246 7.68 6.38 21.58
N VAL A 247 7.76 5.09 21.88
CA VAL A 247 9.03 4.44 22.27
C VAL A 247 10.06 4.51 21.15
N CYS A 248 9.66 4.23 19.92
CA CYS A 248 10.55 4.34 18.76
C CYS A 248 11.02 5.77 18.55
N ALA A 249 10.11 6.76 18.63
CA ALA A 249 10.44 8.17 18.47
C ALA A 249 11.45 8.64 19.53
N GLU A 250 11.24 8.29 20.80
CA GLU A 250 12.16 8.61 21.89
C GLU A 250 13.58 8.04 21.65
N ARG A 251 13.65 6.77 21.26
CA ARG A 251 14.92 6.10 20.95
C ARG A 251 15.62 6.73 19.76
N PHE A 252 14.88 7.01 18.69
CA PHE A 252 15.41 7.67 17.51
C PHE A 252 15.97 9.06 17.85
N ASP A 253 15.22 9.86 18.59
CA ASP A 253 15.64 11.20 19.00
C ASP A 253 16.90 11.18 19.85
N LYS A 254 17.00 10.22 20.76
CA LYS A 254 18.14 10.09 21.66
C LYS A 254 19.40 9.57 20.97
N TYR A 255 19.28 8.60 20.06
CA TYR A 255 20.42 7.85 19.56
C TYR A 255 20.72 8.03 18.07
N ALA A 256 19.74 8.44 17.26
CA ALA A 256 19.87 8.46 15.81
C ALA A 256 19.79 9.84 15.17
N ARG A 257 18.97 10.75 15.68
CA ARG A 257 18.68 12.05 15.04
C ARG A 257 19.92 12.82 14.60
N ASN A 258 20.95 12.84 15.40
CA ASN A 258 22.18 13.59 15.10
C ASN A 258 23.11 12.88 14.10
N TRP A 259 22.86 11.63 13.79
CA TRP A 259 23.70 10.81 12.93
C TRP A 259 23.16 10.63 11.52
N PHE A 260 21.85 10.88 11.33
CA PHE A 260 21.16 10.59 10.09
C PHE A 260 20.48 11.83 9.54
N PRO A 261 20.92 12.31 8.36
CA PRO A 261 20.22 13.39 7.69
C PRO A 261 18.82 12.90 7.26
N ASP A 262 17.84 13.78 7.44
CA ASP A 262 16.51 13.53 6.86
C ASP A 262 16.62 13.51 5.34
N LEU A 263 16.26 12.36 4.73
CA LEU A 263 16.28 12.22 3.28
C LEU A 263 15.11 12.96 2.62
N PHE A 264 14.00 13.07 3.35
CA PHE A 264 12.81 13.81 2.97
C PHE A 264 12.35 14.67 4.14
N THR A 265 11.65 15.75 3.82
CA THR A 265 11.00 16.56 4.85
C THR A 265 9.99 15.71 5.60
N SER A 266 10.22 15.55 6.90
CA SER A 266 9.30 14.83 7.77
C SER A 266 8.60 15.79 8.71
N THR A 267 7.36 15.49 9.02
CA THR A 267 6.56 16.19 10.02
C THR A 267 5.95 15.18 10.97
N SER A 268 5.93 15.52 12.26
CA SER A 268 5.12 14.80 13.23
C SER A 268 3.76 15.46 13.32
N TYR A 269 2.70 14.65 13.23
CA TYR A 269 1.34 15.12 13.45
C TYR A 269 0.65 14.16 14.42
N ARG A 270 0.28 14.68 15.60
CA ARG A 270 -0.29 13.87 16.68
C ARG A 270 0.52 12.58 16.93
N ASP A 271 1.82 12.73 17.12
CA ASP A 271 2.78 11.64 17.42
C ASP A 271 3.02 10.63 16.28
N VAL A 272 2.39 10.79 15.12
CA VAL A 272 2.65 9.98 13.94
C VAL A 272 3.57 10.73 12.97
N VAL A 273 4.58 10.06 12.44
CA VAL A 273 5.55 10.63 11.50
C VAL A 273 5.04 10.51 10.07
N PHE A 274 5.15 11.60 9.31
CA PHE A 274 4.82 11.63 7.88
C PHE A 274 5.94 12.29 7.08
N TYR A 275 6.28 11.70 5.96
CA TYR A 275 7.20 12.25 4.97
C TYR A 275 6.41 12.81 3.79
N TRP A 276 6.70 14.06 3.42
CA TRP A 276 6.03 14.74 2.32
C TRP A 276 6.92 14.73 1.08
N VAL A 277 6.39 14.21 -0.03
CA VAL A 277 7.11 14.12 -1.31
C VAL A 277 6.31 14.84 -2.39
N ASP A 278 6.91 15.91 -2.92
CA ASP A 278 6.29 16.69 -3.99
C ASP A 278 6.55 16.02 -5.36
N THR A 279 5.49 15.54 -5.98
CA THR A 279 5.56 14.89 -7.29
C THR A 279 5.84 15.87 -8.43
N ALA A 280 5.61 17.17 -8.25
CA ALA A 280 5.94 18.19 -9.25
C ALA A 280 7.45 18.33 -9.45
N VAL A 281 8.25 18.04 -8.41
CA VAL A 281 9.72 18.10 -8.47
C VAL A 281 10.37 16.72 -8.53
N GLN A 282 9.64 15.65 -8.23
CA GLN A 282 10.12 14.28 -8.30
C GLN A 282 10.19 13.80 -9.74
N LYS A 283 11.41 13.49 -10.19
CA LYS A 283 11.65 13.08 -11.58
C LYS A 283 11.66 11.56 -11.80
N ARG A 284 11.62 10.78 -10.73
CA ARG A 284 11.71 9.32 -10.84
C ARG A 284 10.30 8.73 -10.97
N PRO A 285 9.96 8.08 -12.10
CA PRO A 285 8.63 7.55 -12.34
C PRO A 285 8.44 6.19 -11.61
N ASN A 286 8.54 6.21 -10.29
CA ASN A 286 8.45 5.02 -9.46
C ASN A 286 7.10 4.86 -8.75
N ASN A 287 6.16 5.76 -8.97
CA ASN A 287 4.78 5.63 -8.52
C ASN A 287 3.79 6.26 -9.51
N PHE A 288 2.51 6.01 -9.32
CA PHE A 288 1.47 6.45 -10.25
C PHE A 288 1.16 7.93 -10.18
N ALA A 289 1.28 8.58 -9.02
CA ALA A 289 1.09 10.03 -8.91
C ALA A 289 2.19 10.82 -9.64
N VAL A 290 3.39 10.24 -9.80
CA VAL A 290 4.45 10.84 -10.62
C VAL A 290 4.24 10.56 -12.11
N LEU A 291 3.81 9.34 -12.46
CA LEU A 291 3.59 8.94 -13.86
C LEU A 291 2.35 9.58 -14.48
N TYR A 292 1.28 9.67 -13.69
CA TYR A 292 -0.05 10.06 -14.16
C TYR A 292 -0.70 11.09 -13.23
N PRO A 293 -0.06 12.25 -13.01
CA PRO A 293 -0.47 13.23 -12.00
C PRO A 293 -1.84 13.86 -12.25
N ASP A 294 -2.34 13.80 -13.49
CA ASP A 294 -3.66 14.36 -13.85
C ASP A 294 -4.83 13.43 -13.50
N ILE A 295 -4.54 12.17 -13.14
CA ILE A 295 -5.55 11.16 -12.82
C ILE A 295 -5.37 10.68 -11.39
N THR A 296 -4.17 10.18 -11.01
CA THR A 296 -3.89 9.70 -9.67
C THR A 296 -3.61 10.89 -8.74
N VAL A 297 -4.61 11.24 -7.93
CA VAL A 297 -4.58 12.46 -7.10
C VAL A 297 -4.07 12.23 -5.68
N ILE A 298 -4.12 10.98 -5.21
CA ILE A 298 -3.57 10.55 -3.92
C ILE A 298 -2.70 9.32 -4.16
N ASP A 299 -1.46 9.39 -3.70
CA ASP A 299 -0.59 8.24 -3.58
C ASP A 299 -0.05 8.23 -2.15
N TRP A 300 -0.32 7.15 -1.44
CA TRP A 300 -0.09 7.02 -0.03
C TRP A 300 0.70 5.76 0.25
N THR A 301 1.93 5.91 0.69
CA THR A 301 2.76 4.77 1.09
C THR A 301 2.73 4.62 2.60
N THR A 302 2.40 3.44 3.06
CA THR A 302 2.52 3.07 4.47
C THR A 302 3.82 2.31 4.70
N GLU A 303 4.46 2.57 5.81
CA GLU A 303 5.70 1.92 6.19
C GLU A 303 5.60 1.41 7.63
N VAL A 304 5.91 0.15 7.83
CA VAL A 304 5.89 -0.48 9.16
C VAL A 304 7.18 -1.23 9.44
N ALA A 305 7.50 -1.42 10.71
CA ALA A 305 8.71 -2.12 11.18
C ALA A 305 8.54 -3.65 11.04
N ASP A 306 8.65 -4.18 9.83
CA ASP A 306 8.09 -5.46 9.41
C ASP A 306 9.12 -6.57 9.14
N GLU A 307 10.26 -6.24 8.56
CA GLU A 307 11.07 -7.22 7.79
C GLU A 307 11.51 -8.49 8.55
N THR A 308 11.59 -8.44 9.86
CA THR A 308 12.10 -9.56 10.66
C THR A 308 11.19 -9.95 11.81
N VAL A 309 10.04 -9.30 11.94
CA VAL A 309 9.12 -9.55 13.06
C VAL A 309 8.21 -10.75 12.80
N THR A 310 7.79 -11.39 13.89
CA THR A 310 6.91 -12.56 13.86
C THR A 310 5.89 -12.49 14.99
N GLY A 311 4.84 -13.33 14.93
CA GLY A 311 3.85 -13.43 15.99
C GLY A 311 3.06 -12.14 16.20
N GLU A 312 2.97 -11.68 17.44
CA GLU A 312 2.18 -10.47 17.79
C GLU A 312 2.77 -9.19 17.20
N GLU A 313 4.09 -9.06 17.10
CA GLU A 313 4.72 -7.90 16.46
C GLU A 313 4.39 -7.84 14.98
N PHE A 314 4.40 -8.98 14.29
CA PHE A 314 3.94 -9.06 12.90
C PHE A 314 2.47 -8.65 12.77
N TYR A 315 1.61 -9.10 13.70
CA TYR A 315 0.21 -8.74 13.68
C TYR A 315 -0.03 -7.25 13.94
N MET A 316 0.78 -6.60 14.78
CA MET A 316 0.70 -5.15 14.96
C MET A 316 0.98 -4.39 13.65
N ASN A 317 1.96 -4.85 12.88
CA ASN A 317 2.26 -4.28 11.57
C ASN A 317 1.11 -4.48 10.56
N VAL A 318 0.54 -5.68 10.52
CA VAL A 318 -0.66 -5.98 9.72
C VAL A 318 -1.83 -5.05 10.11
N ARG A 319 -2.04 -4.83 11.40
CA ARG A 319 -3.08 -3.92 11.91
C ARG A 319 -2.81 -2.46 11.55
N ALA A 320 -1.56 -2.01 11.63
CA ALA A 320 -1.20 -0.63 11.31
C ALA A 320 -1.52 -0.30 9.85
N HIS A 321 -1.20 -1.19 8.90
CA HIS A 321 -1.64 -1.07 7.52
C HIS A 321 -3.16 -1.02 7.39
N LEU A 322 -3.85 -1.98 8.01
CA LEU A 322 -5.31 -2.06 7.94
C LEU A 322 -5.99 -0.79 8.47
N LEU A 323 -5.52 -0.25 9.59
CA LEU A 323 -6.05 0.99 10.16
C LEU A 323 -5.83 2.18 9.22
N SER A 324 -4.66 2.28 8.60
CA SER A 324 -4.36 3.30 7.61
C SER A 324 -5.25 3.20 6.38
N ASP A 325 -5.41 2.00 5.82
CA ASP A 325 -6.25 1.76 4.65
C ASP A 325 -7.73 2.07 4.92
N LEU A 326 -8.24 1.67 6.09
CA LEU A 326 -9.62 1.96 6.50
C LEU A 326 -9.82 3.47 6.75
N ALA A 327 -8.84 4.15 7.34
CA ALA A 327 -8.91 5.61 7.54
C ALA A 327 -8.96 6.36 6.21
N LEU A 328 -8.18 5.93 5.22
CA LEU A 328 -8.24 6.46 3.85
C LEU A 328 -9.64 6.26 3.24
N LEU A 329 -10.20 5.07 3.35
CA LEU A 329 -11.56 4.78 2.86
C LEU A 329 -12.62 5.63 3.56
N ASP A 330 -12.47 5.93 4.84
CA ASP A 330 -13.39 6.82 5.57
C ASP A 330 -13.30 8.27 5.07
N VAL A 331 -12.11 8.77 4.75
CA VAL A 331 -11.93 10.08 4.10
C VAL A 331 -12.63 10.11 2.75
N ILE A 332 -12.46 9.09 1.92
CA ILE A 332 -13.13 8.98 0.62
C ILE A 332 -14.65 8.97 0.81
N ARG A 333 -15.14 8.20 1.76
CA ARG A 333 -16.58 8.14 2.08
C ARG A 333 -17.15 9.51 2.42
N LYS A 334 -16.43 10.30 3.22
CA LYS A 334 -16.83 11.66 3.58
C LYS A 334 -16.74 12.64 2.40
N ALA A 335 -15.74 12.47 1.52
CA ALA A 335 -15.52 13.33 0.37
C ALA A 335 -16.46 13.05 -0.80
N LEU A 336 -16.96 11.83 -0.96
CA LEU A 336 -17.78 11.39 -2.11
C LEU A 336 -19.02 12.25 -2.37
N VAL A 337 -19.61 12.84 -1.33
CA VAL A 337 -20.75 13.75 -1.51
C VAL A 337 -20.36 14.99 -2.33
N ASN A 338 -19.17 15.55 -2.07
CA ASN A 338 -18.68 16.75 -2.74
C ASN A 338 -18.20 16.47 -4.17
N ILE A 339 -17.49 15.35 -4.38
CA ILE A 339 -16.99 14.94 -5.70
C ILE A 339 -18.15 14.64 -6.65
N ARG A 340 -19.16 13.94 -6.21
CA ARG A 340 -20.36 13.66 -7.02
C ARG A 340 -21.03 14.95 -7.50
N THR A 341 -21.19 15.92 -6.62
CA THR A 341 -21.78 17.22 -6.97
C THR A 341 -20.93 17.97 -8.03
N TYR A 342 -19.62 17.86 -7.95
CA TYR A 342 -18.70 18.46 -8.92
C TYR A 342 -18.78 17.77 -10.29
N HIS A 343 -18.77 16.47 -10.37
CA HIS A 343 -18.91 15.71 -11.62
C HIS A 343 -20.29 15.91 -12.25
N GLU A 344 -21.36 15.87 -11.49
CA GLU A 344 -22.71 16.15 -11.99
C GLU A 344 -22.81 17.56 -12.59
N LYS A 345 -22.18 18.56 -11.98
CA LYS A 345 -22.13 19.94 -12.52
C LYS A 345 -21.27 20.04 -13.78
N GLN A 346 -20.14 19.34 -13.85
CA GLN A 346 -19.31 19.34 -15.07
C GLN A 346 -20.02 18.65 -16.23
N ILE A 347 -20.65 17.52 -15.99
CA ILE A 347 -21.43 16.81 -17.00
C ILE A 347 -22.59 17.70 -17.48
N GLN A 348 -23.33 18.34 -16.58
CA GLN A 348 -24.39 19.26 -16.96
C GLN A 348 -23.88 20.45 -17.79
N ASN A 349 -22.75 21.03 -17.40
CA ASN A 349 -22.16 22.15 -18.14
C ASN A 349 -21.59 21.74 -19.51
N SER A 350 -21.09 20.54 -19.70
CA SER A 350 -20.57 20.04 -20.98
C SER A 350 -21.66 19.70 -22.00
N TRP A 351 -22.90 19.51 -21.57
CA TRP A 351 -24.03 19.26 -22.48
C TRP A 351 -24.71 20.54 -22.97
N PHE A 352 -24.39 21.69 -22.38
CA PHE A 352 -25.00 23.00 -22.72
C PHE A 352 -24.02 23.98 -23.38
N THR A 353 -22.80 23.53 -23.70
CA THR A 353 -21.83 24.28 -24.55
C THR A 353 -21.60 23.55 -25.85
#